data_89ba33cf00b6ad5c3c3f7f7368155acd
#
_entry.id   89ba33cf00b6ad5c3c3f7f7368155acd
#
_cell.length_a   1.000
_cell.length_b   1.000
_cell.length_c   1.000
_cell.angle_alpha   90.00
_cell.angle_beta   90.00
_cell.angle_gamma   90.00
#
_symmetry.space_group_name_H-M   'P 1'
#
loop_
_entity.id
_entity.type
_entity.pdbx_description
1 polymer ?
#
loop_
_entity_poly.entity_id
_entity_poly.type
_entity_poly.pdbx_seq_one_letter_code
_entity_poly.pdbx_strand_id
1 'polypeptide(L)'
;MFTLESSRLRLEIAEPGERPNTGFRFDRAGFIADVILDGGMHFGAAEPRNLIHPCSGGRGFCSEYRFDCSNEAEVGEFFPKFGVGLIRKEDCEKYIFYKKYREVKEFETKIHTNGQKAVFETEMPPCLGYGLTAKKTVSVSENAMTMEIEVHNTGEKEISMEEFCHNFISIDGMAV
;
A
#
# COMPACT_ATOMS: atom_id res chain seq x y z
N MET A 1 -5.50 9.95 9.70
CA MET A 1 -4.13 9.45 10.02
C MET A 1 -3.98 9.27 11.52
N PHE A 2 -3.22 8.29 11.95
CA PHE A 2 -2.82 8.07 13.35
C PHE A 2 -1.29 7.95 13.45
N THR A 3 -0.77 7.95 14.67
CA THR A 3 0.68 7.89 14.91
C THR A 3 1.07 6.66 15.74
N LEU A 4 2.27 6.15 15.46
CA LEU A 4 2.99 5.27 16.38
C LEU A 4 4.22 6.02 16.87
N GLU A 5 4.50 5.93 18.17
CA GLU A 5 5.57 6.71 18.78
C GLU A 5 6.46 5.84 19.69
N SER A 6 7.75 6.05 19.58
CA SER A 6 8.76 5.60 20.53
C SER A 6 9.40 6.81 21.24
N SER A 7 10.47 6.58 21.97
CA SER A 7 11.25 7.67 22.58
C SER A 7 11.89 8.62 21.54
N ARG A 8 12.11 8.17 20.29
CA ARG A 8 12.83 8.91 19.27
C ARG A 8 12.12 8.99 17.93
N LEU A 9 11.27 8.01 17.56
CA LEU A 9 10.56 7.98 16.30
C LEU A 9 9.08 8.26 16.48
N ARG A 10 8.52 9.00 15.53
CA ARG A 10 7.11 9.14 15.29
C ARG A 10 6.82 8.76 13.84
N LEU A 11 5.89 7.85 13.64
CA LEU A 11 5.37 7.48 12.32
C LEU A 11 4.02 8.13 12.11
N GLU A 12 3.77 8.68 10.92
CA GLU A 12 2.46 9.13 10.47
C GLU A 12 1.90 8.08 9.50
N ILE A 13 0.82 7.41 9.91
CA ILE A 13 0.25 6.29 9.17
C ILE A 13 -1.17 6.64 8.72
N ALA A 14 -1.48 6.39 7.45
CA ALA A 14 -2.81 6.56 6.92
C ALA A 14 -3.76 5.48 7.46
N GLU A 15 -4.96 5.88 7.84
CA GLU A 15 -6.03 4.93 8.13
C GLU A 15 -6.58 4.32 6.83
N PRO A 16 -7.11 3.08 6.88
CA PRO A 16 -7.85 2.53 5.75
C PRO A 16 -8.99 3.47 5.35
N GLY A 17 -9.12 3.72 4.05
CA GLY A 17 -10.09 4.69 3.53
C GLY A 17 -9.56 6.12 3.44
N GLU A 18 -8.56 6.52 4.20
CA GLU A 18 -7.78 7.71 3.89
C GLU A 18 -6.92 7.41 2.64
N ARG A 19 -7.04 8.27 1.65
CA ARG A 19 -6.26 8.16 0.43
C ARG A 19 -5.07 9.11 0.49
N PRO A 20 -3.92 8.70 1.08
CA PRO A 20 -2.74 9.55 1.11
C PRO A 20 -2.17 9.75 -0.30
N ASN A 21 -2.62 8.92 -1.23
CA ASN A 21 -2.32 9.01 -2.65
C ASN A 21 -3.60 8.84 -3.49
N THR A 22 -3.57 9.29 -4.72
CA THR A 22 -4.68 9.18 -5.67
C THR A 22 -4.55 7.99 -6.63
N GLY A 23 -3.52 7.15 -6.42
CA GLY A 23 -3.21 6.03 -7.28
C GLY A 23 -3.84 4.72 -6.85
N PHE A 24 -3.69 3.71 -7.70
CA PHE A 24 -4.17 2.35 -7.50
C PHE A 24 -3.02 1.34 -7.52
N ARG A 25 -1.82 1.80 -7.18
CA ARG A 25 -0.60 1.02 -7.21
C ARG A 25 -0.25 0.42 -5.85
N PHE A 26 -0.19 1.28 -4.83
CA PHE A 26 0.38 0.95 -3.53
C PHE A 26 -0.64 0.37 -2.57
N ASP A 27 -0.15 -0.52 -1.69
CA ASP A 27 -0.94 -1.08 -0.61
C ASP A 27 -1.47 0.02 0.31
N ARG A 28 -2.75 -0.04 0.61
CA ARG A 28 -3.47 0.93 1.44
C ARG A 28 -3.41 0.60 2.91
N ALA A 29 -3.05 -0.65 3.25
CA ALA A 29 -2.86 -1.07 4.63
C ALA A 29 -1.46 -0.69 5.11
N GLY A 30 -1.39 -0.01 6.26
CA GLY A 30 -0.11 0.37 6.87
C GLY A 30 0.73 1.31 5.99
N PHE A 31 0.09 2.24 5.31
CA PHE A 31 0.75 3.25 4.48
C PHE A 31 1.40 4.31 5.38
N ILE A 32 2.72 4.32 5.47
CA ILE A 32 3.48 5.24 6.32
C ILE A 32 3.83 6.48 5.51
N ALA A 33 3.13 7.58 5.77
CA ALA A 33 3.28 8.82 5.02
C ALA A 33 4.57 9.57 5.38
N ASP A 34 4.99 9.46 6.65
CA ASP A 34 6.22 10.08 7.13
C ASP A 34 6.81 9.33 8.34
N VAL A 35 8.11 9.46 8.49
CA VAL A 35 8.88 9.01 9.65
C VAL A 35 9.64 10.21 10.17
N ILE A 36 9.46 10.55 11.46
CA ILE A 36 10.03 11.72 12.09
C ILE A 36 10.95 11.29 13.22
N LEU A 37 12.21 11.68 13.15
CA LEU A 37 13.23 11.38 14.16
C LEU A 37 13.45 12.59 15.08
N ASP A 38 13.52 12.32 16.39
CA ASP A 38 13.80 13.29 17.45
C ASP A 38 12.94 14.56 17.37
N GLY A 39 11.72 14.41 16.89
CA GLY A 39 10.72 15.48 16.83
C GLY A 39 10.91 16.54 15.75
N GLY A 40 11.90 16.39 14.87
CA GLY A 40 12.21 17.43 13.89
C GLY A 40 12.73 16.98 12.53
N MET A 41 13.34 15.81 12.39
CA MET A 41 13.90 15.34 11.12
C MET A 41 12.90 14.45 10.37
N HIS A 42 12.44 14.89 9.22
CA HIS A 42 11.44 14.21 8.38
C HIS A 42 12.10 13.39 7.26
N PHE A 43 11.63 12.15 7.08
CA PHE A 43 12.17 11.24 6.06
C PHE A 43 11.20 10.93 4.91
N GLY A 44 9.92 11.22 5.06
CA GLY A 44 8.92 10.96 4.02
C GLY A 44 8.94 12.00 2.91
N ALA A 45 9.00 11.53 1.66
CA ALA A 45 8.88 12.37 0.48
C ALA A 45 7.71 11.92 -0.40
N ALA A 46 7.21 12.80 -1.26
CA ALA A 46 6.27 12.44 -2.31
C ALA A 46 7.02 11.85 -3.51
N GLU A 47 6.32 10.99 -4.25
CA GLU A 47 6.80 10.48 -5.54
C GLU A 47 7.24 11.66 -6.44
N PRO A 48 8.45 11.65 -6.99
CA PRO A 48 8.91 12.69 -7.89
C PRO A 48 8.01 12.79 -9.13
N ARG A 49 7.82 14.01 -9.61
CA ARG A 49 7.11 14.21 -10.89
C ARG A 49 7.87 13.53 -12.02
N ASN A 50 7.15 12.71 -12.77
CA ASN A 50 7.67 12.05 -13.96
C ASN A 50 7.14 12.75 -15.21
N LEU A 51 8.01 12.95 -16.21
CA LEU A 51 7.61 13.57 -17.48
C LEU A 51 6.97 12.57 -18.45
N ILE A 52 7.15 11.25 -18.20
CA ILE A 52 6.69 10.19 -19.09
C ILE A 52 5.29 9.71 -18.72
N HIS A 53 4.97 9.64 -17.42
CA HIS A 53 3.66 9.20 -16.94
C HIS A 53 3.24 9.98 -15.68
N PRO A 54 1.94 10.06 -15.40
CA PRO A 54 1.44 10.64 -14.15
C PRO A 54 2.02 9.93 -12.93
N CYS A 55 2.15 10.65 -11.81
CA CYS A 55 2.52 10.04 -10.54
C CYS A 55 1.53 8.95 -10.15
N SER A 56 2.05 7.84 -9.64
CA SER A 56 1.24 6.71 -9.18
C SER A 56 0.71 6.89 -7.75
N GLY A 57 1.07 8.00 -7.09
CA GLY A 57 0.60 8.39 -5.76
C GLY A 57 1.47 7.87 -4.63
N GLY A 58 2.73 7.56 -4.89
CA GLY A 58 3.68 7.13 -3.86
C GLY A 58 4.05 8.27 -2.90
N ARG A 59 4.24 7.93 -1.64
CA ARG A 59 4.72 8.83 -0.60
C ARG A 59 5.30 8.03 0.56
N GLY A 60 6.38 8.52 1.16
CA GLY A 60 6.96 7.95 2.35
C GLY A 60 7.37 6.49 2.18
N PHE A 61 6.89 5.62 3.06
CA PHE A 61 7.25 4.20 3.10
C PHE A 61 6.01 3.38 2.74
N CYS A 62 5.92 2.99 1.48
CA CYS A 62 4.78 2.25 0.97
C CYS A 62 5.18 0.92 0.34
N SER A 63 4.28 -0.05 0.44
CA SER A 63 4.44 -1.37 -0.16
C SER A 63 3.66 -1.48 -1.46
N GLU A 64 4.10 -2.35 -2.35
CA GLU A 64 3.39 -2.73 -3.56
C GLU A 64 3.40 -4.25 -3.72
N TYR A 65 2.24 -4.84 -3.94
CA TYR A 65 2.12 -6.21 -4.41
C TYR A 65 2.08 -6.20 -5.94
N ARG A 66 3.17 -6.60 -6.58
CA ARG A 66 3.26 -6.70 -8.03
C ARG A 66 2.71 -8.04 -8.50
N PHE A 67 1.44 -8.00 -8.81
CA PHE A 67 0.66 -9.09 -9.36
C PHE A 67 -0.31 -8.52 -10.39
N ASP A 68 -0.40 -9.14 -11.57
CA ASP A 68 -1.31 -8.71 -12.63
C ASP A 68 -1.98 -9.93 -13.28
N CYS A 69 -3.28 -10.02 -13.08
CA CYS A 69 -4.15 -10.98 -13.75
C CYS A 69 -5.26 -10.29 -14.56
N SER A 70 -5.09 -9.02 -14.90
CA SER A 70 -6.09 -8.23 -15.62
C SER A 70 -6.45 -8.79 -16.99
N ASN A 71 -5.56 -9.58 -17.60
CA ASN A 71 -5.84 -10.26 -18.86
C ASN A 71 -6.86 -11.40 -18.74
N GLU A 72 -7.10 -11.89 -17.53
CA GLU A 72 -8.05 -12.98 -17.28
C GLU A 72 -9.48 -12.48 -17.10
N ALA A 73 -9.68 -11.17 -16.91
CA ALA A 73 -10.98 -10.54 -16.84
C ALA A 73 -11.47 -10.10 -18.22
N GLU A 74 -12.76 -10.25 -18.48
CA GLU A 74 -13.43 -9.61 -19.61
C GLU A 74 -13.67 -8.11 -19.34
N VAL A 75 -13.86 -7.30 -20.38
CA VAL A 75 -14.24 -5.88 -20.23
C VAL A 75 -15.56 -5.79 -19.47
N GLY A 76 -15.55 -5.04 -18.38
CA GLY A 76 -16.69 -4.91 -17.45
C GLY A 76 -16.62 -5.83 -16.24
N GLU A 77 -15.75 -6.80 -16.20
CA GLU A 77 -15.50 -7.64 -15.04
C GLU A 77 -14.48 -7.01 -14.08
N PHE A 78 -14.38 -7.57 -12.88
CA PHE A 78 -13.39 -7.17 -11.89
C PHE A 78 -12.19 -8.11 -11.91
N PHE A 79 -11.01 -7.54 -11.66
CA PHE A 79 -9.78 -8.27 -11.36
C PHE A 79 -9.16 -7.77 -10.06
N PRO A 80 -8.48 -8.62 -9.29
CA PRO A 80 -7.86 -8.20 -8.04
C PRO A 80 -6.55 -7.44 -8.28
N LYS A 81 -6.38 -6.30 -7.63
CA LYS A 81 -5.09 -5.65 -7.39
C LYS A 81 -4.81 -5.72 -5.90
N PHE A 82 -3.97 -6.65 -5.50
CA PHE A 82 -3.65 -6.87 -4.09
C PHE A 82 -3.14 -5.60 -3.42
N GLY A 83 -3.57 -5.37 -2.19
CA GLY A 83 -3.32 -4.15 -1.43
C GLY A 83 -4.22 -2.95 -1.80
N VAL A 84 -4.99 -3.02 -2.89
CA VAL A 84 -5.82 -1.91 -3.37
C VAL A 84 -7.31 -2.25 -3.36
N GLY A 85 -7.71 -3.28 -4.09
CA GLY A 85 -9.12 -3.62 -4.26
C GLY A 85 -9.37 -4.44 -5.51
N LEU A 86 -10.66 -4.67 -5.79
CA LEU A 86 -11.10 -5.20 -7.06
C LEU A 86 -11.30 -4.04 -8.04
N ILE A 87 -10.53 -4.03 -9.12
CA ILE A 87 -10.56 -3.00 -10.17
C ILE A 87 -11.44 -3.49 -11.30
N ARG A 88 -12.38 -2.65 -11.77
CA ARG A 88 -13.18 -2.95 -12.95
C ARG A 88 -12.35 -2.75 -14.21
N LYS A 89 -12.31 -3.75 -15.09
CA LYS A 89 -11.65 -3.65 -16.39
C LYS A 89 -12.48 -2.78 -17.32
N GLU A 90 -11.89 -1.66 -17.76
CA GLU A 90 -12.59 -0.65 -18.54
C GLU A 90 -12.42 -0.83 -20.06
N ASP A 91 -11.36 -1.49 -20.47
CA ASP A 91 -10.95 -1.69 -21.87
C ASP A 91 -10.13 -2.96 -22.03
N CYS A 92 -9.62 -3.21 -23.23
CA CYS A 92 -8.81 -4.40 -23.55
C CYS A 92 -7.34 -4.30 -23.09
N GLU A 93 -6.94 -3.18 -22.49
CA GLU A 93 -5.57 -2.99 -22.01
C GLU A 93 -5.30 -3.79 -20.72
N LYS A 94 -4.02 -4.08 -20.48
CA LYS A 94 -3.55 -4.62 -19.20
C LYS A 94 -3.67 -3.56 -18.12
N TYR A 95 -3.59 -4.00 -16.87
CA TYR A 95 -3.44 -3.10 -15.74
C TYR A 95 -2.23 -2.16 -15.94
N ILE A 96 -2.48 -0.87 -15.73
CA ILE A 96 -1.47 0.18 -15.80
C ILE A 96 -1.43 0.89 -14.45
N PHE A 97 -0.32 0.82 -13.74
CA PHE A 97 -0.19 1.26 -12.35
C PHE A 97 -0.44 2.77 -12.12
N TYR A 98 -0.29 3.60 -13.13
CA TYR A 98 -0.56 5.05 -13.07
C TYR A 98 -1.91 5.45 -13.68
N LYS A 99 -2.67 4.50 -14.27
CA LYS A 99 -4.01 4.77 -14.82
C LYS A 99 -5.00 5.03 -13.68
N LYS A 100 -5.89 5.98 -13.88
CA LYS A 100 -7.02 6.22 -12.98
C LYS A 100 -8.18 5.34 -13.41
N TYR A 101 -8.56 4.41 -12.56
CA TYR A 101 -9.72 3.54 -12.75
C TYR A 101 -10.95 4.17 -12.12
N ARG A 102 -12.10 4.09 -12.82
CA ARG A 102 -13.36 4.72 -12.41
C ARG A 102 -14.03 3.96 -11.27
N GLU A 103 -13.94 2.64 -11.29
CA GLU A 103 -14.60 1.78 -10.32
C GLU A 103 -13.60 0.83 -9.68
N VAL A 104 -13.46 0.98 -8.36
CA VAL A 104 -12.63 0.14 -7.51
C VAL A 104 -13.41 -0.19 -6.24
N LYS A 105 -13.55 -1.47 -5.94
CA LYS A 105 -14.07 -1.96 -4.66
C LYS A 105 -12.89 -2.20 -3.74
N GLU A 106 -12.68 -1.30 -2.79
CA GLU A 106 -11.56 -1.39 -1.85
C GLU A 106 -11.71 -2.60 -0.94
N PHE A 107 -10.58 -3.18 -0.53
CA PHE A 107 -10.58 -4.26 0.46
C PHE A 107 -10.79 -3.69 1.86
N GLU A 108 -11.56 -4.42 2.67
CA GLU A 108 -11.74 -4.09 4.07
C GLU A 108 -10.46 -4.41 4.85
N THR A 109 -10.05 -3.47 5.70
CA THR A 109 -8.89 -3.62 6.58
C THR A 109 -9.29 -3.31 8.00
N LYS A 110 -9.01 -4.24 8.92
CA LYS A 110 -9.15 -4.04 10.36
C LYS A 110 -7.82 -3.56 10.94
N ILE A 111 -7.88 -2.61 11.88
CA ILE A 111 -6.70 -2.09 12.56
C ILE A 111 -6.79 -2.34 14.06
N HIS A 112 -5.68 -2.81 14.61
CA HIS A 112 -5.46 -2.90 16.06
C HIS A 112 -4.16 -2.17 16.40
N THR A 113 -4.21 -1.19 17.29
CA THR A 113 -3.03 -0.42 17.70
C THR A 113 -2.96 -0.20 19.21
N ASN A 114 -1.72 -0.07 19.71
CA ASN A 114 -1.44 0.30 21.11
C ASN A 114 -0.53 1.54 21.22
N GLY A 115 -0.36 2.30 20.14
CA GLY A 115 0.48 3.49 20.10
C GLY A 115 1.95 3.26 19.74
N GLN A 116 2.47 2.03 19.87
CA GLN A 116 3.82 1.65 19.44
C GLN A 116 3.81 0.57 18.36
N LYS A 117 2.69 -0.10 18.21
CA LYS A 117 2.47 -1.17 17.24
C LYS A 117 1.08 -1.03 16.63
N ALA A 118 0.99 -1.21 15.33
CA ALA A 118 -0.27 -1.35 14.62
C ALA A 118 -0.27 -2.64 13.80
N VAL A 119 -1.38 -3.36 13.84
CA VAL A 119 -1.63 -4.56 13.05
C VAL A 119 -2.79 -4.26 12.11
N PHE A 120 -2.57 -4.48 10.83
CA PHE A 120 -3.55 -4.34 9.76
C PHE A 120 -3.89 -5.74 9.23
N GLU A 121 -5.14 -6.11 9.29
CA GLU A 121 -5.64 -7.38 8.76
C GLU A 121 -6.55 -7.08 7.59
N THR A 122 -6.13 -7.46 6.39
CA THR A 122 -6.84 -7.21 5.14
C THR A 122 -7.30 -8.54 4.54
N GLU A 123 -8.58 -8.65 4.27
CA GLU A 123 -9.16 -9.75 3.51
C GLU A 123 -9.38 -9.31 2.06
N MET A 124 -8.80 -10.06 1.14
CA MET A 124 -8.94 -9.86 -0.29
C MET A 124 -9.75 -11.04 -0.84
N PRO A 125 -11.07 -10.89 -0.98
CA PRO A 125 -11.97 -12.01 -1.32
C PRO A 125 -11.62 -12.59 -2.68
N PRO A 126 -11.93 -13.87 -2.92
CA PRO A 126 -11.64 -14.53 -4.18
C PRO A 126 -12.28 -13.82 -5.38
N CYS A 127 -11.43 -13.56 -6.39
CA CYS A 127 -11.83 -13.00 -7.67
C CYS A 127 -10.99 -13.64 -8.77
N LEU A 128 -11.59 -14.15 -9.83
CA LEU A 128 -10.96 -14.93 -10.90
C LEU A 128 -10.16 -16.16 -10.39
N GLY A 129 -10.54 -16.71 -9.24
CA GLY A 129 -9.85 -17.82 -8.58
C GLY A 129 -8.66 -17.41 -7.71
N TYR A 130 -8.31 -16.13 -7.66
CA TYR A 130 -7.27 -15.57 -6.78
C TYR A 130 -7.90 -14.98 -5.52
N GLY A 131 -7.32 -15.24 -4.38
CA GLY A 131 -7.73 -14.68 -3.08
C GLY A 131 -6.54 -14.64 -2.13
N LEU A 132 -6.51 -13.67 -1.24
CA LEU A 132 -5.39 -13.44 -0.34
C LEU A 132 -5.88 -12.91 1.00
N THR A 133 -5.29 -13.33 2.11
CA THR A 133 -5.31 -12.58 3.37
C THR A 133 -3.93 -12.03 3.63
N ALA A 134 -3.86 -10.78 4.07
CA ALA A 134 -2.62 -10.13 4.44
C ALA A 134 -2.71 -9.60 5.87
N LYS A 135 -1.65 -9.83 6.65
CA LYS A 135 -1.47 -9.23 7.96
C LYS A 135 -0.16 -8.45 7.93
N LYS A 136 -0.27 -7.14 8.05
CA LYS A 136 0.88 -6.24 8.14
C LYS A 136 1.01 -5.72 9.56
N THR A 137 2.19 -5.86 10.13
CA THR A 137 2.52 -5.34 11.45
C THR A 137 3.57 -4.25 11.31
N VAL A 138 3.25 -3.06 11.80
CA VAL A 138 4.20 -1.94 11.90
C VAL A 138 4.46 -1.67 13.37
N SER A 139 5.72 -1.57 13.76
CA SER A 139 6.11 -1.29 15.13
C SER A 139 7.30 -0.34 15.21
N VAL A 140 7.37 0.40 16.31
CA VAL A 140 8.47 1.33 16.61
C VAL A 140 9.11 0.99 17.96
N SER A 141 10.43 1.10 18.01
CA SER A 141 11.21 0.95 19.24
C SER A 141 12.47 1.82 19.10
N GLU A 142 12.69 2.70 20.06
CA GLU A 142 13.79 3.68 20.03
C GLU A 142 13.86 4.46 18.72
N ASN A 143 14.88 4.22 17.90
CA ASN A 143 15.07 4.82 16.57
C ASN A 143 14.89 3.82 15.42
N ALA A 144 14.20 2.71 15.67
CA ALA A 144 13.94 1.66 14.70
C ALA A 144 12.44 1.52 14.41
N MET A 145 12.12 1.34 13.14
CA MET A 145 10.82 0.92 12.64
C MET A 145 10.95 -0.47 12.04
N THR A 146 10.00 -1.34 12.35
CA THR A 146 9.91 -2.67 11.76
C THR A 146 8.57 -2.83 11.07
N MET A 147 8.59 -3.37 9.85
CA MET A 147 7.40 -3.79 9.12
C MET A 147 7.51 -5.29 8.82
N GLU A 148 6.51 -6.04 9.25
CA GLU A 148 6.37 -7.47 9.00
C GLU A 148 5.12 -7.69 8.16
N ILE A 149 5.22 -8.50 7.11
CA ILE A 149 4.11 -8.81 6.21
C ILE A 149 3.95 -10.33 6.14
N GLU A 150 2.80 -10.81 6.55
CA GLU A 150 2.36 -12.19 6.42
C GLU A 150 1.27 -12.25 5.36
N VAL A 151 1.39 -13.14 4.37
CA VAL A 151 0.38 -13.33 3.33
C VAL A 151 0.02 -14.80 3.20
N HIS A 152 -1.28 -15.08 3.04
CA HIS A 152 -1.79 -16.42 2.81
C HIS A 152 -2.65 -16.43 1.56
N ASN A 153 -2.37 -17.36 0.65
CA ASN A 153 -3.23 -17.61 -0.49
C ASN A 153 -4.51 -18.32 0.00
N THR A 154 -5.64 -17.68 -0.22
CA THR A 154 -6.97 -18.20 0.12
C THR A 154 -7.81 -18.54 -1.13
N GLY A 155 -7.24 -18.31 -2.32
CA GLY A 155 -7.85 -18.66 -3.59
C GLY A 155 -7.54 -20.09 -4.03
N GLU A 156 -8.05 -20.46 -5.18
CA GLU A 156 -7.83 -21.77 -5.81
C GLU A 156 -6.61 -21.78 -6.72
N LYS A 157 -6.19 -20.62 -7.22
CA LYS A 157 -5.05 -20.45 -8.10
C LYS A 157 -3.79 -20.14 -7.34
N GLU A 158 -2.66 -20.64 -7.86
CA GLU A 158 -1.34 -20.23 -7.37
C GLU A 158 -1.10 -18.76 -7.64
N ILE A 159 -0.51 -18.06 -6.66
CA ILE A 159 -0.14 -16.65 -6.75
C ILE A 159 1.37 -16.56 -6.84
N SER A 160 1.88 -16.07 -7.97
CA SER A 160 3.28 -15.67 -8.13
C SER A 160 3.32 -14.13 -8.13
N MET A 161 3.88 -13.54 -7.09
CA MET A 161 3.96 -12.10 -6.95
C MET A 161 5.30 -11.67 -6.35
N GLU A 162 5.64 -10.41 -6.59
CA GLU A 162 6.75 -9.73 -5.94
C GLU A 162 6.18 -8.69 -4.97
N GLU A 163 6.75 -8.59 -3.79
CA GLU A 163 6.46 -7.51 -2.84
C GLU A 163 7.62 -6.51 -2.86
N PHE A 164 7.30 -5.22 -2.89
CA PHE A 164 8.26 -4.13 -2.85
C PHE A 164 7.98 -3.20 -1.69
N CYS A 165 8.98 -2.92 -0.87
CA CYS A 165 9.03 -1.71 -0.06
C CYS A 165 9.47 -0.55 -0.96
N HIS A 166 8.52 0.18 -1.52
CA HIS A 166 8.79 1.28 -2.44
C HIS A 166 8.88 2.59 -1.68
N ASN A 167 10.07 2.91 -1.20
CA ASN A 167 10.27 4.03 -0.29
C ASN A 167 10.64 5.31 -1.05
N PHE A 168 9.90 6.38 -0.77
CA PHE A 168 10.20 7.74 -1.22
C PHE A 168 10.80 8.50 -0.06
N ILE A 169 12.12 8.63 -0.05
CA ILE A 169 12.90 9.15 1.08
C ILE A 169 13.51 10.50 0.73
N SER A 170 13.47 11.40 1.69
CA SER A 170 14.24 12.65 1.72
C SER A 170 14.70 12.89 3.15
N ILE A 171 15.64 13.82 3.34
CA ILE A 171 15.95 14.36 4.65
C ILE A 171 15.51 15.82 4.65
N ASP A 172 14.46 16.15 5.42
CA ASP A 172 13.85 17.48 5.47
C ASP A 172 13.55 18.06 4.08
N GLY A 173 13.04 17.21 3.16
CA GLY A 173 12.73 17.60 1.79
C GLY A 173 13.91 17.65 0.82
N MET A 174 15.14 17.40 1.28
CA MET A 174 16.31 17.26 0.41
C MET A 174 16.40 15.83 -0.10
N ALA A 175 16.49 15.66 -1.43
CA ALA A 175 16.68 14.34 -2.04
C ALA A 175 17.98 13.69 -1.54
N VAL A 176 17.90 12.40 -1.23
CA VAL A 176 19.03 11.57 -0.78
C VAL A 176 19.58 10.78 -1.96
#